data_18a18db4a018385fa10c7f62f6c94604
#
_entry.id   18a18db4a018385fa10c7f62f6c94604
#
_cell.length_a   1.000
_cell.length_b   1.000
_cell.length_c   1.000
_cell.angle_alpha   90.00
_cell.angle_beta   90.00
_cell.angle_gamma   90.00
#
_symmetry.space_group_name_H-M   'P 1'
#
loop_
_entity.id
_entity.type
_entity.pdbx_description
1 polymer ?
#
loop_
_entity_poly.entity_id
_entity_poly.type
_entity_poly.pdbx_seq_one_letter_code
_entity_poly.pdbx_strand_id
1 'polypeptide(L)'
;MLSCNNTPENIKATNSYPNIYPDYINVTIPENIAPLNFMIRGDSCEKMKATIIGKQQSITIKGKNKIQIPIKKWKKVLLKEKQQLSITVSAKINGHWKQYKTFVWNVKPNKIDAYLSYRLIEPGYEVWNKLQLVERNVETFEEHVLADNNLVDNSCMNCHIYANNNPHISFFHLRGTKGGTVLNRNGKLRKIITRTP
;
A
#
# COMPACT_ATOMS: atom_id res chain seq x y z
N MET A 1 3.37 34.21 -15.25
CA MET A 1 2.63 33.01 -15.73
C MET A 1 1.44 32.78 -14.82
N LEU A 2 0.24 33.10 -15.31
CA LEU A 2 -1.01 32.97 -14.56
C LEU A 2 -1.32 31.48 -14.39
N SER A 3 -1.27 30.98 -13.16
CA SER A 3 -1.74 29.66 -12.80
C SER A 3 -3.27 29.66 -12.89
N CYS A 4 -3.82 29.01 -13.92
CA CYS A 4 -5.26 28.76 -14.01
C CYS A 4 -5.69 27.84 -12.87
N ASN A 5 -6.03 28.41 -11.74
CA ASN A 5 -6.81 27.75 -10.70
C ASN A 5 -8.27 27.68 -11.17
N ASN A 6 -8.59 26.77 -12.09
CA ASN A 6 -9.98 26.44 -12.39
C ASN A 6 -10.58 25.70 -11.19
N THR A 7 -11.03 26.46 -10.21
CA THR A 7 -12.04 25.99 -9.26
C THR A 7 -13.33 25.89 -10.05
N PRO A 8 -13.99 24.72 -10.15
CA PRO A 8 -15.23 24.62 -10.89
C PRO A 8 -16.28 25.54 -10.25
N GLU A 9 -16.88 26.43 -11.06
CA GLU A 9 -18.09 27.17 -10.68
C GLU A 9 -19.20 26.15 -10.36
N ASN A 10 -19.85 26.25 -9.21
CA ASN A 10 -20.89 25.36 -8.68
C ASN A 10 -20.43 24.00 -8.10
N ILE A 11 -19.59 24.01 -7.07
CA ILE A 11 -19.35 22.82 -6.23
C ILE A 11 -20.41 22.73 -5.14
N LYS A 12 -21.24 21.67 -5.15
CA LYS A 12 -22.19 21.39 -4.07
C LYS A 12 -21.46 20.72 -2.90
N ALA A 13 -21.37 21.40 -1.76
CA ALA A 13 -20.85 20.81 -0.53
C ALA A 13 -21.86 19.80 0.06
N THR A 14 -21.32 18.71 0.64
CA THR A 14 -22.10 17.71 1.38
C THR A 14 -21.47 17.43 2.73
N ASN A 15 -22.28 17.05 3.70
CA ASN A 15 -21.82 16.69 5.03
C ASN A 15 -21.46 15.19 5.15
N SER A 16 -21.45 14.43 4.06
CA SER A 16 -21.05 13.02 4.03
C SER A 16 -19.59 12.87 3.67
N TYR A 17 -18.92 11.86 4.23
CA TYR A 17 -17.61 11.44 3.77
C TYR A 17 -17.66 10.79 2.38
N PRO A 18 -16.58 10.83 1.60
CA PRO A 18 -16.50 10.11 0.34
C PRO A 18 -16.46 8.59 0.58
N ASN A 19 -17.16 7.81 -0.24
CA ASN A 19 -17.02 6.35 -0.24
C ASN A 19 -15.74 5.98 -1.02
N ILE A 20 -14.61 5.84 -0.33
CA ILE A 20 -13.31 5.57 -0.94
C ILE A 20 -12.82 4.15 -0.66
N TYR A 21 -11.95 3.67 -1.54
CA TYR A 21 -11.27 2.39 -1.37
C TYR A 21 -9.77 2.52 -1.70
N PRO A 22 -8.87 2.02 -0.83
CA PRO A 22 -9.15 1.56 0.55
C PRO A 22 -9.79 2.66 1.40
N ASP A 23 -10.46 2.27 2.50
CA ASP A 23 -11.05 3.22 3.44
C ASP A 23 -9.95 3.83 4.31
N TYR A 24 -9.57 5.05 3.96
CA TYR A 24 -8.58 5.85 4.67
C TYR A 24 -9.21 7.05 5.42
N ILE A 25 -10.49 6.96 5.77
CA ILE A 25 -11.18 8.02 6.52
C ILE A 25 -10.68 8.04 7.98
N ASN A 26 -10.13 9.17 8.41
CA ASN A 26 -9.69 9.41 9.78
C ASN A 26 -8.69 8.36 10.34
N VAL A 27 -7.75 7.93 9.52
CA VAL A 27 -6.75 6.93 9.91
C VAL A 27 -5.50 7.55 10.55
N THR A 28 -4.79 6.73 11.32
CA THR A 28 -3.46 7.05 11.83
C THR A 28 -2.41 6.30 11.00
N ILE A 29 -1.35 7.01 10.61
CA ILE A 29 -0.31 6.48 9.73
C ILE A 29 1.09 6.75 10.30
N PRO A 30 2.07 5.87 10.06
CA PRO A 30 3.46 6.13 10.38
C PRO A 30 4.06 7.15 9.40
N GLU A 31 5.13 7.83 9.82
CA GLU A 31 5.78 8.86 9.00
C GLU A 31 6.51 8.34 7.76
N ASN A 32 6.72 7.04 7.65
CA ASN A 32 7.43 6.40 6.53
C ASN A 32 6.55 5.50 5.65
N ILE A 33 5.24 5.65 5.69
CA ILE A 33 4.35 4.87 4.82
C ILE A 33 4.33 5.40 3.37
N ALA A 34 4.11 4.51 2.42
CA ALA A 34 3.83 4.85 1.03
C ALA A 34 2.55 5.69 0.89
N PRO A 35 2.37 6.42 -0.24
CA PRO A 35 1.19 7.24 -0.46
C PRO A 35 -0.12 6.49 -0.27
N LEU A 36 -1.06 7.09 0.45
CA LEU A 36 -2.41 6.55 0.61
C LEU A 36 -3.22 6.82 -0.65
N ASN A 37 -2.98 6.05 -1.69
CA ASN A 37 -3.72 6.11 -2.93
C ASN A 37 -5.10 5.50 -2.76
N PHE A 38 -6.13 6.13 -3.32
CA PHE A 38 -7.50 5.66 -3.19
C PHE A 38 -8.34 5.94 -4.44
N MET A 39 -9.46 5.26 -4.56
CA MET A 39 -10.49 5.49 -5.58
C MET A 39 -11.85 5.72 -4.93
N ILE A 40 -12.78 6.34 -5.65
CA ILE A 40 -14.19 6.39 -5.25
C ILE A 40 -14.88 5.10 -5.68
N ARG A 41 -15.66 4.52 -4.75
CA ARG A 41 -16.51 3.34 -5.02
C ARG A 41 -17.94 3.75 -5.39
N GLY A 42 -18.56 2.94 -6.25
CA GLY A 42 -20.01 2.88 -6.48
C GLY A 42 -20.54 3.84 -7.54
N ASP A 43 -20.02 5.03 -7.66
CA ASP A 43 -20.54 6.02 -8.59
C ASP A 43 -19.68 6.14 -9.86
N SER A 44 -20.33 6.57 -10.96
CA SER A 44 -19.66 6.89 -12.20
C SER A 44 -18.85 8.19 -12.04
N CYS A 45 -17.68 8.10 -11.41
CA CYS A 45 -16.80 9.25 -11.17
C CYS A 45 -16.04 9.61 -12.44
N GLU A 46 -16.33 10.79 -13.00
CA GLU A 46 -15.71 11.30 -14.22
C GLU A 46 -14.35 11.95 -13.94
N LYS A 47 -14.28 12.74 -12.89
CA LYS A 47 -13.08 13.46 -12.44
C LYS A 47 -13.09 13.58 -10.93
N MET A 48 -11.91 13.56 -10.33
CA MET A 48 -11.77 13.82 -8.91
C MET A 48 -10.54 14.67 -8.61
N LYS A 49 -10.60 15.34 -7.47
CA LYS A 49 -9.56 16.18 -6.92
C LYS A 49 -9.45 15.91 -5.43
N ALA A 50 -8.26 15.64 -4.95
CA ALA A 50 -7.95 15.58 -3.52
C ALA A 50 -6.99 16.71 -3.15
N THR A 51 -7.33 17.48 -2.15
CA THR A 51 -6.46 18.50 -1.57
C THR A 51 -6.04 18.02 -0.19
N ILE A 52 -4.74 17.87 0.02
CA ILE A 52 -4.12 17.44 1.26
C ILE A 52 -3.41 18.64 1.83
N ILE A 53 -3.83 19.06 3.01
CA ILE A 53 -3.39 20.29 3.67
C ILE A 53 -2.73 19.91 5.00
N GLY A 54 -1.48 20.29 5.18
CA GLY A 54 -0.76 20.32 6.43
C GLY A 54 -0.56 21.74 6.93
N LYS A 55 0.20 21.91 8.00
CA LYS A 55 0.50 23.24 8.55
C LYS A 55 1.41 24.08 7.64
N GLN A 56 2.36 23.45 6.99
CA GLN A 56 3.40 24.13 6.20
C GLN A 56 3.23 23.93 4.69
N GLN A 57 2.49 22.93 4.27
CA GLN A 57 2.35 22.58 2.86
C GLN A 57 0.93 22.14 2.52
N SER A 58 0.57 22.36 1.26
CA SER A 58 -0.61 21.76 0.66
C SER A 58 -0.25 21.16 -0.69
N ILE A 59 -0.86 20.05 -1.03
CA ILE A 59 -0.77 19.45 -2.36
C ILE A 59 -2.16 19.16 -2.88
N THR A 60 -2.35 19.38 -4.16
CA THR A 60 -3.58 19.03 -4.87
C THR A 60 -3.25 17.99 -5.92
N ILE A 61 -3.98 16.88 -5.89
CA ILE A 61 -3.88 15.80 -6.85
C ILE A 61 -5.20 15.71 -7.60
N LYS A 62 -5.12 15.60 -8.92
CA LYS A 62 -6.27 15.39 -9.80
C LYS A 62 -6.20 14.01 -10.41
N GLY A 63 -7.36 13.38 -10.61
CA GLY A 63 -7.48 12.07 -11.24
C GLY A 63 -8.84 11.89 -11.91
N LYS A 64 -9.02 10.77 -12.58
CA LYS A 64 -10.33 10.40 -13.13
C LYS A 64 -11.19 9.83 -12.00
N ASN A 65 -11.04 8.56 -11.67
CA ASN A 65 -11.77 7.88 -10.59
C ASN A 65 -10.86 7.44 -9.43
N LYS A 66 -9.54 7.75 -9.51
CA LYS A 66 -8.54 7.43 -8.49
C LYS A 66 -7.60 8.60 -8.25
N ILE A 67 -7.14 8.71 -7.03
CA ILE A 67 -6.07 9.61 -6.60
C ILE A 67 -4.80 8.79 -6.46
N GLN A 68 -3.78 9.16 -7.22
CA GLN A 68 -2.43 8.61 -7.13
C GLN A 68 -1.48 9.73 -6.74
N ILE A 69 -1.00 9.67 -5.51
CA ILE A 69 -0.13 10.70 -4.95
C ILE A 69 1.31 10.37 -5.34
N PRO A 70 2.02 11.26 -6.07
CA PRO A 70 3.41 11.01 -6.42
C PRO A 70 4.29 10.87 -5.17
N ILE A 71 5.09 9.78 -5.11
CA ILE A 71 5.93 9.44 -3.94
C ILE A 71 6.81 10.62 -3.52
N LYS A 72 7.43 11.33 -4.46
CA LYS A 72 8.29 12.49 -4.16
C LYS A 72 7.52 13.61 -3.45
N LYS A 73 6.28 13.91 -3.89
CA LYS A 73 5.43 14.91 -3.24
C LYS A 73 4.97 14.43 -1.87
N TRP A 74 4.60 13.15 -1.75
CA TRP A 74 4.18 12.53 -0.51
C TRP A 74 5.28 12.57 0.57
N LYS A 75 6.47 12.08 0.25
CA LYS A 75 7.61 12.13 1.17
C LYS A 75 7.91 13.57 1.63
N LYS A 76 7.82 14.55 0.74
CA LYS A 76 8.03 15.95 1.08
C LYS A 76 6.96 16.50 2.06
N VAL A 77 5.71 16.05 1.93
CA VAL A 77 4.64 16.39 2.88
C VAL A 77 4.88 15.74 4.22
N LEU A 78 5.14 14.43 4.28
CA LEU A 78 5.37 13.71 5.53
C LEU A 78 6.60 14.23 6.31
N LEU A 79 7.67 14.61 5.63
CA LEU A 79 8.86 15.16 6.29
C LEU A 79 8.58 16.48 7.04
N LYS A 80 7.62 17.27 6.57
CA LYS A 80 7.29 18.58 7.12
C LYS A 80 6.11 18.55 8.09
N GLU A 81 5.21 17.59 7.92
CA GLU A 81 3.96 17.49 8.66
C GLU A 81 3.98 16.29 9.61
N LYS A 82 4.29 16.55 10.88
CA LYS A 82 4.48 15.50 11.88
C LYS A 82 3.25 15.22 12.77
N GLN A 83 2.08 15.78 12.46
CA GLN A 83 0.91 15.65 13.33
C GLN A 83 -0.36 15.25 12.58
N GLN A 84 -0.84 16.11 11.71
CA GLN A 84 -2.13 15.90 11.06
C GLN A 84 -2.16 16.52 9.67
N LEU A 85 -2.79 15.80 8.75
CA LEU A 85 -3.12 16.24 7.40
C LEU A 85 -4.64 16.29 7.27
N SER A 86 -5.18 17.38 6.73
CA SER A 86 -6.59 17.51 6.40
C SER A 86 -6.81 17.21 4.92
N ILE A 87 -7.74 16.30 4.62
CA ILE A 87 -8.01 15.83 3.28
C ILE A 87 -9.41 16.23 2.84
N THR A 88 -9.50 17.03 1.77
CA THR A 88 -10.75 17.39 1.12
C THR A 88 -10.82 16.76 -0.25
N VAL A 89 -11.86 15.97 -0.49
CA VAL A 89 -12.10 15.30 -1.77
C VAL A 89 -13.28 15.96 -2.47
N SER A 90 -13.11 16.26 -3.75
CA SER A 90 -14.20 16.66 -4.65
C SER A 90 -14.24 15.72 -5.83
N ALA A 91 -15.43 15.32 -6.26
CA ALA A 91 -15.65 14.48 -7.42
C ALA A 91 -16.73 15.02 -8.33
N LYS A 92 -16.56 14.83 -9.64
CA LYS A 92 -17.57 15.09 -10.64
C LYS A 92 -18.31 13.78 -10.93
N ILE A 93 -19.60 13.78 -10.59
CA ILE A 93 -20.49 12.62 -10.72
C ILE A 93 -21.73 13.09 -11.48
N ASN A 94 -22.07 12.40 -12.56
CA ASN A 94 -23.19 12.76 -13.44
C ASN A 94 -23.17 14.24 -13.87
N GLY A 95 -22.00 14.73 -14.27
CA GLY A 95 -21.81 16.09 -14.72
C GLY A 95 -21.68 17.16 -13.63
N HIS A 96 -21.95 16.84 -12.35
CA HIS A 96 -21.99 17.80 -11.24
C HIS A 96 -20.81 17.59 -10.27
N TRP A 97 -20.20 18.70 -9.82
CA TRP A 97 -19.17 18.66 -8.80
C TRP A 97 -19.77 18.59 -7.41
N LYS A 98 -19.30 17.62 -6.62
CA LYS A 98 -19.65 17.42 -5.22
C LYS A 98 -18.38 17.47 -4.37
N GLN A 99 -18.36 18.31 -3.34
CA GLN A 99 -17.29 18.34 -2.34
C GLN A 99 -17.75 17.62 -1.10
N TYR A 100 -16.98 16.63 -0.68
CA TYR A 100 -17.25 15.82 0.50
C TYR A 100 -16.73 16.46 1.76
N LYS A 101 -17.25 15.99 2.90
CA LYS A 101 -16.76 16.36 4.22
C LYS A 101 -15.27 16.05 4.32
N THR A 102 -14.52 17.01 4.86
CA THR A 102 -13.08 16.86 5.13
C THR A 102 -12.84 15.81 6.20
N PHE A 103 -11.83 14.97 6.01
CA PHE A 103 -11.34 13.98 6.96
C PHE A 103 -9.85 14.18 7.23
N VAL A 104 -9.29 13.41 8.17
CA VAL A 104 -7.92 13.63 8.60
C VAL A 104 -7.08 12.36 8.54
N TRP A 105 -5.77 12.55 8.28
CA TRP A 105 -4.74 11.55 8.51
C TRP A 105 -3.84 12.01 9.63
N ASN A 106 -3.77 11.23 10.71
CA ASN A 106 -2.92 11.52 11.84
C ASN A 106 -1.55 10.88 11.62
N VAL A 107 -0.51 11.70 11.42
CA VAL A 107 0.84 11.22 11.20
C VAL A 107 1.54 11.04 12.55
N LYS A 108 2.01 9.83 12.84
CA LYS A 108 2.81 9.53 14.03
C LYS A 108 4.29 9.48 13.68
N PRO A 109 5.18 10.00 14.54
CA PRO A 109 6.62 10.04 14.27
C PRO A 109 7.32 8.68 14.39
N ASN A 110 6.54 7.62 14.64
CA ASN A 110 7.04 6.27 14.73
C ASN A 110 7.20 5.68 13.31
N LYS A 111 8.40 5.23 12.99
CA LYS A 111 8.64 4.46 11.78
C LYS A 111 8.27 3.01 12.00
N ILE A 112 7.71 2.41 10.96
CA ILE A 112 7.56 0.95 10.86
C ILE A 112 8.72 0.38 10.05
N ASP A 113 8.93 -0.93 10.12
CA ASP A 113 9.93 -1.62 9.30
C ASP A 113 9.68 -1.32 7.82
N ALA A 114 10.75 -1.04 7.09
CA ALA A 114 10.66 -0.63 5.69
C ALA A 114 10.16 -1.76 4.78
N TYR A 115 10.26 -3.00 5.21
CA TYR A 115 9.91 -4.16 4.41
C TYR A 115 8.92 -5.07 5.12
N LEU A 116 7.98 -5.59 4.34
CA LEU A 116 7.02 -6.60 4.73
C LEU A 116 7.15 -7.79 3.79
N SER A 117 7.33 -8.99 4.33
CA SER A 117 7.27 -10.21 3.52
C SER A 117 5.95 -10.93 3.72
N TYR A 118 5.45 -11.49 2.64
CA TYR A 118 4.19 -12.22 2.62
C TYR A 118 4.19 -13.28 1.53
N ARG A 119 3.27 -14.23 1.66
CA ARG A 119 2.99 -15.21 0.64
C ARG A 119 1.92 -14.68 -0.31
N LEU A 120 2.26 -14.52 -1.56
CA LEU A 120 1.32 -14.18 -2.62
C LEU A 120 0.77 -15.46 -3.24
N ILE A 121 -0.56 -15.60 -3.22
CA ILE A 121 -1.29 -16.71 -3.83
C ILE A 121 -2.33 -16.10 -4.75
N GLU A 122 -2.36 -16.56 -6.00
CA GLU A 122 -3.40 -16.15 -6.94
C GLU A 122 -4.77 -16.66 -6.46
N PRO A 123 -5.84 -15.87 -6.60
CA PRO A 123 -7.19 -16.31 -6.24
C PRO A 123 -7.70 -17.39 -7.19
N GLY A 124 -8.36 -18.41 -6.64
CA GLY A 124 -9.00 -19.47 -7.41
C GLY A 124 -8.55 -20.89 -7.03
N TYR A 125 -9.02 -21.89 -7.78
CA TYR A 125 -8.71 -23.30 -7.57
C TYR A 125 -7.27 -23.70 -7.95
N GLU A 126 -6.54 -22.80 -8.61
CA GLU A 126 -5.17 -23.02 -9.07
C GLU A 126 -4.11 -22.59 -8.04
N VAL A 127 -4.40 -22.82 -6.77
CA VAL A 127 -3.58 -22.42 -5.61
C VAL A 127 -2.11 -22.88 -5.73
N TRP A 128 -1.86 -23.93 -6.50
CA TRP A 128 -0.53 -24.53 -6.65
C TRP A 128 0.26 -24.02 -7.87
N ASN A 129 -0.41 -23.40 -8.84
CA ASN A 129 0.25 -23.02 -10.09
C ASN A 129 1.15 -21.80 -9.95
N LYS A 130 0.80 -20.89 -9.03
CA LYS A 130 1.62 -19.71 -8.79
C LYS A 130 1.58 -19.31 -7.33
N LEU A 131 2.64 -19.61 -6.63
CA LEU A 131 2.84 -19.23 -5.25
C LEU A 131 4.21 -18.59 -5.08
N GLN A 132 4.25 -17.39 -4.51
CA GLN A 132 5.47 -16.62 -4.35
C GLN A 132 5.63 -16.16 -2.90
N LEU A 133 6.85 -16.13 -2.42
CA LEU A 133 7.24 -15.34 -1.26
C LEU A 133 7.73 -13.99 -1.78
N VAL A 134 7.07 -12.93 -1.34
CA VAL A 134 7.32 -11.57 -1.82
C VAL A 134 7.75 -10.70 -0.66
N GLU A 135 8.72 -9.85 -0.90
CA GLU A 135 9.09 -8.73 -0.04
C GLU A 135 8.58 -7.44 -0.65
N ARG A 136 7.87 -6.64 0.14
CA ARG A 136 7.35 -5.34 -0.29
C ARG A 136 7.93 -4.22 0.55
N ASN A 137 8.43 -3.20 -0.12
CA ASN A 137 8.81 -1.95 0.52
C ASN A 137 7.56 -1.14 0.86
N VAL A 138 7.31 -0.91 2.15
CA VAL A 138 6.12 -0.20 2.62
C VAL A 138 6.16 1.31 2.37
N GLU A 139 7.32 1.85 2.00
CA GLU A 139 7.52 3.28 1.70
C GLU A 139 7.34 3.63 0.22
N THR A 140 7.48 2.62 -0.70
CA THR A 140 7.54 2.89 -2.15
C THR A 140 6.59 2.05 -2.99
N PHE A 141 6.02 0.98 -2.49
CA PHE A 141 5.29 -0.08 -3.19
C PHE A 141 6.14 -1.02 -4.05
N GLU A 142 7.46 -0.90 -4.03
CA GLU A 142 8.34 -1.84 -4.71
C GLU A 142 8.19 -3.23 -4.13
N GLU A 143 8.13 -4.22 -4.99
CA GLU A 143 7.99 -5.62 -4.63
C GLU A 143 9.10 -6.44 -5.26
N HIS A 144 9.67 -7.36 -4.48
CA HIS A 144 10.69 -8.31 -4.92
C HIS A 144 10.25 -9.73 -4.60
N VAL A 145 10.28 -10.60 -5.60
CA VAL A 145 10.04 -12.03 -5.39
C VAL A 145 11.27 -12.64 -4.74
N LEU A 146 11.14 -13.13 -3.52
CA LEU A 146 12.20 -13.81 -2.76
C LEU A 146 12.33 -15.27 -3.16
N ALA A 147 11.22 -15.94 -3.40
CA ALA A 147 11.15 -17.31 -3.84
C ALA A 147 9.85 -17.59 -4.59
N ASP A 148 9.91 -18.51 -5.52
CA ASP A 148 8.82 -18.92 -6.40
C ASP A 148 8.65 -20.45 -6.34
N ASN A 149 7.43 -20.96 -6.43
CA ASN A 149 7.19 -22.41 -6.32
C ASN A 149 7.71 -23.23 -7.51
N ASN A 150 8.10 -22.58 -8.61
CA ASN A 150 8.83 -23.26 -9.70
C ASN A 150 10.16 -23.85 -9.23
N LEU A 151 10.76 -23.32 -8.15
CA LEU A 151 11.96 -23.86 -7.53
C LEU A 151 11.77 -25.28 -6.97
N VAL A 152 10.53 -25.70 -6.75
CA VAL A 152 10.14 -26.96 -6.13
C VAL A 152 9.08 -27.69 -6.94
N ASP A 153 9.21 -27.69 -8.26
CA ASP A 153 8.35 -28.40 -9.20
C ASP A 153 6.86 -28.06 -8.99
N ASN A 154 6.55 -26.78 -8.83
CA ASN A 154 5.23 -26.23 -8.52
C ASN A 154 4.61 -26.74 -7.21
N SER A 155 5.44 -27.26 -6.31
CA SER A 155 4.99 -27.69 -4.99
C SER A 155 4.78 -26.51 -4.03
N CYS A 156 4.12 -26.77 -2.92
CA CYS A 156 3.83 -25.73 -1.93
C CYS A 156 5.12 -25.24 -1.25
N MET A 157 5.25 -23.92 -1.19
CA MET A 157 6.18 -23.20 -0.33
C MET A 157 5.41 -22.46 0.73
N ASN A 158 5.73 -22.66 2.00
CA ASN A 158 5.00 -22.02 3.08
C ASN A 158 5.84 -21.81 4.33
N CYS A 159 5.21 -21.21 5.36
CA CYS A 159 5.78 -21.09 6.69
C CYS A 159 7.10 -20.34 6.71
N HIS A 160 7.16 -19.17 6.04
CA HIS A 160 8.31 -18.28 6.20
C HIS A 160 8.22 -17.52 7.52
N ILE A 161 9.33 -17.37 8.17
CA ILE A 161 9.46 -16.63 9.44
C ILE A 161 10.86 -16.02 9.56
N TYR A 162 10.92 -14.91 10.27
CA TYR A 162 12.16 -14.23 10.62
C TYR A 162 12.40 -14.32 12.12
N ALA A 163 13.61 -14.71 12.53
CA ALA A 163 13.96 -14.78 13.93
C ALA A 163 13.97 -13.38 14.56
N ASN A 164 13.05 -13.13 15.50
CA ASN A 164 12.90 -11.82 16.16
C ASN A 164 12.82 -10.65 15.18
N ASN A 165 12.10 -10.82 14.05
CA ASN A 165 12.03 -9.85 12.96
C ASN A 165 13.39 -9.46 12.34
N ASN A 166 14.43 -10.27 12.53
CA ASN A 166 15.75 -10.04 11.95
C ASN A 166 15.81 -10.59 10.52
N PRO A 167 15.94 -9.75 9.47
CA PRO A 167 15.95 -10.21 8.08
C PRO A 167 17.16 -11.10 7.73
N HIS A 168 18.21 -11.07 8.53
CA HIS A 168 19.40 -11.88 8.32
C HIS A 168 19.25 -13.35 8.77
N ILE A 169 18.18 -13.65 9.52
CA ILE A 169 17.90 -15.01 10.00
C ILE A 169 16.46 -15.34 9.68
N SER A 170 16.25 -16.15 8.65
CA SER A 170 14.92 -16.53 8.21
C SER A 170 14.87 -17.98 7.76
N PHE A 171 13.70 -18.57 7.77
CA PHE A 171 13.49 -19.85 7.13
C PHE A 171 12.13 -19.91 6.43
N PHE A 172 12.02 -20.82 5.48
CA PHE A 172 10.77 -21.20 4.84
C PHE A 172 10.76 -22.69 4.55
N HIS A 173 9.57 -23.28 4.54
CA HIS A 173 9.39 -24.71 4.35
C HIS A 173 8.93 -25.01 2.92
N LEU A 174 9.55 -26.04 2.33
CA LEU A 174 9.23 -26.58 1.02
C LEU A 174 8.55 -27.92 1.16
N ARG A 175 7.50 -28.19 0.39
CA ARG A 175 6.85 -29.51 0.27
C ARG A 175 7.23 -30.19 -1.04
N GLY A 176 6.79 -31.45 -1.21
CA GLY A 176 7.03 -32.25 -2.41
C GLY A 176 8.37 -32.95 -2.44
N THR A 177 8.79 -33.40 -3.62
CA THR A 177 10.00 -34.21 -3.83
C THR A 177 11.28 -33.52 -3.36
N LYS A 178 11.33 -32.18 -3.46
CA LYS A 178 12.41 -31.34 -2.95
C LYS A 178 12.14 -30.79 -1.55
N GLY A 179 11.23 -31.42 -0.79
CA GLY A 179 10.79 -30.97 0.52
C GLY A 179 11.91 -30.77 1.54
N GLY A 180 11.67 -29.92 2.52
CA GLY A 180 12.58 -29.56 3.60
C GLY A 180 12.45 -28.11 4.02
N THR A 181 13.19 -27.74 5.07
CA THR A 181 13.26 -26.35 5.55
C THR A 181 14.54 -25.69 5.07
N VAL A 182 14.41 -24.56 4.40
CA VAL A 182 15.56 -23.73 4.01
C VAL A 182 15.79 -22.68 5.08
N LEU A 183 16.94 -22.73 5.71
CA LEU A 183 17.42 -21.72 6.66
C LEU A 183 18.35 -20.76 5.95
N ASN A 184 18.05 -19.47 6.04
CA ASN A 184 18.96 -18.39 5.71
C ASN A 184 19.61 -17.87 6.99
N ARG A 185 20.93 -17.79 7.00
CA ARG A 185 21.68 -17.11 8.06
C ARG A 185 22.74 -16.23 7.43
N ASN A 186 22.55 -14.92 7.47
CA ASN A 186 23.46 -13.93 6.87
C ASN A 186 23.76 -14.21 5.39
N GLY A 187 22.73 -14.53 4.59
CA GLY A 187 22.86 -14.83 3.16
C GLY A 187 23.35 -16.26 2.84
N LYS A 188 23.75 -17.06 3.86
CA LYS A 188 24.12 -18.46 3.69
C LYS A 188 22.87 -19.33 3.82
N LEU A 189 22.51 -20.02 2.74
CA LEU A 189 21.38 -20.93 2.70
C LEU A 189 21.79 -22.34 3.10
N ARG A 190 21.01 -22.97 3.98
CA ARG A 190 21.16 -24.37 4.36
C ARG A 190 19.80 -25.06 4.31
N LYS A 191 19.71 -26.17 3.59
CA LYS A 191 18.52 -27.02 3.59
C LYS A 191 18.63 -28.05 4.71
N ILE A 192 17.58 -28.15 5.51
CA ILE A 192 17.40 -29.15 6.55
C ILE A 192 16.27 -30.06 6.07
N ILE A 193 16.59 -31.36 5.96
CA ILE A 193 15.58 -32.35 5.58
C ILE A 193 14.78 -32.67 6.85
N THR A 194 13.62 -32.09 6.94
CA THR A 194 12.64 -32.45 7.96
C THR A 194 11.73 -33.51 7.37
N ARG A 195 11.93 -34.75 7.77
CA ARG A 195 10.94 -35.81 7.49
C ARG A 195 9.79 -35.58 8.47
N THR A 196 8.62 -35.23 7.96
CA THR A 196 7.37 -35.52 8.69
C THR A 196 7.15 -37.01 8.64
N PRO A 197 6.87 -37.66 9.77
CA PRO A 197 6.52 -39.08 9.80
C PRO A 197 5.27 -39.34 8.95
#